data_4a7c0e7393ca7e3c3dc0899bcda6e772
#
_entry.id   4a7c0e7393ca7e3c3dc0899bcda6e772
#
_cell.length_a   1.000
_cell.length_b   1.000
_cell.length_c   1.000
_cell.angle_alpha   90.00
_cell.angle_beta   90.00
_cell.angle_gamma   90.00
#
_symmetry.space_group_name_H-M   'P 1'
#
loop_
_entity.id
_entity.type
_entity.pdbx_description
1 polymer ?
#
loop_
_entity_poly.entity_id
_entity_poly.type
_entity_poly.pdbx_seq_one_letter_code
_entity_poly.pdbx_strand_id
1 'polypeptide(L)'
;GIAAPTTYEEMLEAAGRIRSSGLMKNPVGGAYAAGWNLAEEFVNMYIGHGGEFFKPGTAEIAVNNQHGIDALNMMKSLSEYMNPDFLTHDSNATSAEWKAGNVALMNMWGSRIGALRGDEVDAAVVAATATAGPMTVGGGSTAASTLWWDGFTVAKNISDADAEATFMALMHAIRPEMLNETTSPQAVWLIDGYEPTPAAAGVFAAAAMGTKPYPMLPYAGLMHSAAGVEIVDFMQGKETAEQALAGLEAAYTTAAKEKGYL
;
A
#
# COMPACT_ATOMS: atom_id res chain seq x y z
N GLY A 1 25.19 6.23 10.59
CA GLY A 1 24.08 6.08 9.67
C GLY A 1 23.21 4.92 10.08
N ILE A 2 21.93 4.97 9.69
CA ILE A 2 20.98 3.87 9.80
C ILE A 2 20.86 3.30 8.40
N ALA A 3 21.01 1.97 8.22
CA ALA A 3 20.75 1.32 6.95
C ALA A 3 19.25 1.37 6.62
N ALA A 4 18.90 1.31 5.34
CA ALA A 4 17.50 1.16 4.95
C ALA A 4 16.97 -0.18 5.53
N PRO A 5 15.81 -0.17 6.23
CA PRO A 5 15.26 -1.39 6.82
C PRO A 5 14.83 -2.37 5.72
N THR A 6 15.01 -3.65 5.99
CA THR A 6 14.56 -4.77 5.15
C THR A 6 13.42 -5.54 5.80
N THR A 7 13.15 -5.27 7.08
CA THR A 7 12.02 -5.81 7.83
C THR A 7 11.28 -4.69 8.56
N TYR A 8 10.03 -4.92 8.92
CA TYR A 8 9.25 -3.96 9.71
C TYR A 8 9.77 -3.84 11.14
N GLU A 9 10.40 -4.88 11.69
CA GLU A 9 11.09 -4.84 12.98
C GLU A 9 12.29 -3.87 12.92
N GLU A 10 13.10 -3.94 11.85
CA GLU A 10 14.19 -2.99 11.63
C GLU A 10 13.67 -1.55 11.42
N MET A 11 12.51 -1.39 10.77
CA MET A 11 11.86 -0.09 10.62
C MET A 11 11.44 0.50 11.97
N LEU A 12 10.87 -0.32 12.87
CA LEU A 12 10.54 0.11 14.24
C LEU A 12 11.80 0.49 15.04
N GLU A 13 12.87 -0.30 14.93
CA GLU A 13 14.14 0.01 15.58
C GLU A 13 14.72 1.34 15.06
N ALA A 14 14.73 1.52 13.73
CA ALA A 14 15.19 2.75 13.10
C ALA A 14 14.37 3.96 13.55
N ALA A 15 13.03 3.82 13.59
CA ALA A 15 12.12 4.87 14.07
C ALA A 15 12.41 5.24 15.54
N GLY A 16 12.60 4.26 16.39
CA GLY A 16 12.97 4.46 17.80
C GLY A 16 14.29 5.21 17.95
N ARG A 17 15.32 4.85 17.17
CA ARG A 17 16.62 5.52 17.16
C ARG A 17 16.52 6.96 16.68
N ILE A 18 15.76 7.23 15.60
CA ILE A 18 15.55 8.58 15.09
C ILE A 18 14.84 9.45 16.12
N ARG A 19 13.78 8.94 16.75
CA ARG A 19 13.06 9.65 17.81
C ARG A 19 13.96 9.95 19.02
N SER A 20 14.71 8.95 19.49
CA SER A 20 15.58 9.08 20.64
C SER A 20 16.75 10.05 20.40
N SER A 21 17.18 10.24 19.16
CA SER A 21 18.20 11.22 18.79
C SER A 21 17.69 12.67 18.81
N GLY A 22 16.38 12.87 18.92
CA GLY A 22 15.74 14.18 18.88
C GLY A 22 15.60 14.78 17.47
N LEU A 23 15.95 14.04 16.42
CA LEU A 23 15.85 14.51 15.03
C LEU A 23 14.40 14.68 14.59
N MET A 24 13.56 13.67 14.84
CA MET A 24 12.14 13.70 14.51
C MET A 24 11.33 13.01 15.61
N LYS A 25 10.20 13.62 15.99
CA LYS A 25 9.26 13.03 16.95
C LYS A 25 8.47 11.89 16.34
N ASN A 26 8.02 12.07 15.11
CA ASN A 26 7.17 11.14 14.36
C ASN A 26 7.86 10.78 13.03
N PRO A 27 8.88 9.90 13.04
CA PRO A 27 9.71 9.64 11.87
C PRO A 27 9.09 8.73 10.82
N VAL A 28 7.91 8.13 11.08
CA VAL A 28 7.25 7.16 10.18
C VAL A 28 6.07 7.80 9.48
N GLY A 29 6.00 7.62 8.17
CA GLY A 29 4.85 7.92 7.33
C GLY A 29 4.20 6.65 6.80
N GLY A 30 2.87 6.61 6.79
CA GLY A 30 2.07 5.54 6.21
C GLY A 30 0.67 6.05 5.84
N ALA A 31 0.07 5.49 4.81
CA ALA A 31 -1.27 5.86 4.38
C ALA A 31 -2.32 5.09 5.21
N TYR A 32 -2.57 5.56 6.42
CA TYR A 32 -3.44 4.88 7.40
C TYR A 32 -4.82 5.54 7.53
N ALA A 33 -5.22 6.43 6.62
CA ALA A 33 -6.56 7.01 6.65
C ALA A 33 -7.62 5.92 6.72
N ALA A 34 -8.57 6.07 7.64
CA ALA A 34 -9.69 5.15 7.81
C ALA A 34 -10.38 4.88 6.46
N GLY A 35 -10.79 3.65 6.23
CA GLY A 35 -11.34 3.18 4.97
C GLY A 35 -10.28 2.49 4.09
N TRP A 36 -10.24 2.86 2.82
CA TRP A 36 -9.47 2.12 1.82
C TRP A 36 -7.98 2.01 2.15
N ASN A 37 -7.34 3.10 2.55
CA ASN A 37 -5.91 3.11 2.82
C ASN A 37 -5.52 2.21 4.00
N LEU A 38 -6.27 2.30 5.10
CA LEU A 38 -6.03 1.47 6.29
C LEU A 38 -6.20 -0.03 5.99
N ALA A 39 -7.20 -0.36 5.17
CA ALA A 39 -7.42 -1.74 4.73
C ALA A 39 -6.27 -2.26 3.88
N GLU A 40 -5.71 -1.44 2.97
CA GLU A 40 -4.58 -1.84 2.13
C GLU A 40 -3.32 -2.10 2.96
N GLU A 41 -3.03 -1.29 3.95
CA GLU A 41 -1.91 -1.52 4.86
C GLU A 41 -2.10 -2.81 5.68
N PHE A 42 -3.34 -3.11 6.10
CA PHE A 42 -3.66 -4.40 6.72
C PHE A 42 -3.45 -5.56 5.76
N VAL A 43 -3.91 -5.45 4.50
CA VAL A 43 -3.72 -6.48 3.47
C VAL A 43 -2.23 -6.78 3.28
N ASN A 44 -1.41 -5.77 3.13
CA ASN A 44 0.03 -5.91 2.96
C ASN A 44 0.68 -6.59 4.18
N MET A 45 0.35 -6.11 5.37
CA MET A 45 0.91 -6.64 6.62
C MET A 45 0.49 -8.10 6.86
N TYR A 46 -0.79 -8.43 6.60
CA TYR A 46 -1.34 -9.77 6.75
C TYR A 46 -0.69 -10.78 5.81
N ILE A 47 -0.45 -10.41 4.55
CA ILE A 47 0.31 -11.23 3.59
C ILE A 47 1.74 -11.46 4.09
N GLY A 48 2.38 -10.42 4.60
CA GLY A 48 3.75 -10.51 5.13
C GLY A 48 3.89 -11.50 6.28
N HIS A 49 2.88 -11.61 7.13
CA HIS A 49 2.79 -12.64 8.18
C HIS A 49 2.40 -14.03 7.66
N GLY A 50 2.22 -14.21 6.35
CA GLY A 50 1.85 -15.49 5.75
C GLY A 50 0.36 -15.79 5.77
N GLY A 51 -0.48 -14.77 5.99
CA GLY A 51 -1.93 -14.90 6.04
C GLY A 51 -2.55 -15.22 4.67
N GLU A 52 -3.65 -15.96 4.69
CA GLU A 52 -4.51 -16.24 3.54
C GLU A 52 -5.91 -15.71 3.83
N PHE A 53 -6.43 -14.83 2.96
CA PHE A 53 -7.66 -14.07 3.23
C PHE A 53 -8.91 -14.94 3.26
N PHE A 54 -8.92 -16.00 2.46
CA PHE A 54 -10.09 -16.85 2.29
C PHE A 54 -9.69 -18.33 2.37
N LYS A 55 -10.63 -19.18 2.81
CA LYS A 55 -10.41 -20.62 2.77
C LYS A 55 -10.28 -21.08 1.31
N PRO A 56 -9.38 -22.01 1.01
CA PRO A 56 -9.10 -22.44 -0.36
C PRO A 56 -10.37 -22.83 -1.13
N GLY A 57 -10.57 -22.20 -2.29
CA GLY A 57 -11.69 -22.49 -3.19
C GLY A 57 -13.06 -22.00 -2.72
N THR A 58 -13.13 -21.18 -1.68
CA THR A 58 -14.40 -20.65 -1.15
C THR A 58 -14.35 -19.12 -1.00
N ALA A 59 -15.50 -18.52 -0.72
CA ALA A 59 -15.60 -17.13 -0.30
C ALA A 59 -15.59 -16.95 1.23
N GLU A 60 -15.37 -18.03 2.00
CA GLU A 60 -15.28 -17.94 3.46
C GLU A 60 -13.99 -17.21 3.87
N ILE A 61 -14.15 -16.12 4.63
CA ILE A 61 -13.03 -15.35 5.14
C ILE A 61 -12.22 -16.16 6.17
N ALA A 62 -10.92 -15.91 6.21
CA ALA A 62 -9.98 -16.61 7.08
C ALA A 62 -9.01 -15.70 7.84
N VAL A 63 -9.29 -14.39 7.94
CA VAL A 63 -8.37 -13.40 8.54
C VAL A 63 -8.36 -13.39 10.07
N ASN A 64 -9.39 -13.93 10.69
CA ASN A 64 -9.51 -13.98 12.15
C ASN A 64 -8.67 -15.12 12.72
N ASN A 65 -7.37 -14.89 12.78
CA ASN A 65 -6.36 -15.88 13.21
C ASN A 65 -5.11 -15.14 13.74
N GLN A 66 -4.08 -15.88 14.17
CA GLN A 66 -2.85 -15.32 14.72
C GLN A 66 -2.13 -14.38 13.74
N HIS A 67 -2.10 -14.68 12.43
CA HIS A 67 -1.48 -13.78 11.44
C HIS A 67 -2.19 -12.42 11.38
N GLY A 68 -3.53 -12.41 11.53
CA GLY A 68 -4.31 -11.17 11.60
C GLY A 68 -3.98 -10.36 12.85
N ILE A 69 -3.89 -11.02 14.00
CA ILE A 69 -3.50 -10.39 15.28
C ILE A 69 -2.10 -9.80 15.17
N ASP A 70 -1.13 -10.54 14.64
CA ASP A 70 0.25 -10.10 14.50
C ASP A 70 0.34 -8.92 13.51
N ALA A 71 -0.40 -8.96 12.42
CA ALA A 71 -0.49 -7.86 11.46
C ALA A 71 -1.01 -6.57 12.09
N LEU A 72 -2.12 -6.64 12.81
CA LEU A 72 -2.70 -5.49 13.50
C LEU A 72 -1.75 -4.94 14.58
N ASN A 73 -1.10 -5.80 15.35
CA ASN A 73 -0.15 -5.39 16.38
C ASN A 73 1.08 -4.68 15.79
N MET A 74 1.60 -5.14 14.65
CA MET A 74 2.70 -4.47 13.94
C MET A 74 2.25 -3.09 13.44
N MET A 75 1.08 -3.00 12.81
CA MET A 75 0.50 -1.73 12.36
C MET A 75 0.34 -0.75 13.53
N LYS A 76 -0.16 -1.23 14.68
CA LYS A 76 -0.30 -0.43 15.90
C LYS A 76 1.04 0.08 16.40
N SER A 77 2.06 -0.78 16.43
CA SER A 77 3.42 -0.40 16.86
C SER A 77 4.02 0.68 15.95
N LEU A 78 3.83 0.57 14.63
CA LEU A 78 4.28 1.59 13.67
C LEU A 78 3.56 2.92 13.89
N SER A 79 2.25 2.87 14.17
CA SER A 79 1.44 4.08 14.37
C SER A 79 1.90 4.94 15.55
N GLU A 80 2.58 4.35 16.53
CA GLU A 80 3.18 5.10 17.64
C GLU A 80 4.29 6.06 17.20
N TYR A 81 4.89 5.82 16.02
CA TYR A 81 5.93 6.63 15.41
C TYR A 81 5.42 7.55 14.29
N MET A 82 4.12 7.54 14.04
CA MET A 82 3.46 8.39 13.04
C MET A 82 2.94 9.69 13.65
N ASN A 83 2.48 10.59 12.80
CA ASN A 83 1.68 11.75 13.21
C ASN A 83 0.46 11.26 14.02
N PRO A 84 0.11 11.90 15.15
CA PRO A 84 -1.07 11.49 15.95
C PRO A 84 -2.38 11.41 15.18
N ASP A 85 -2.52 12.20 14.09
CA ASP A 85 -3.70 12.21 13.24
C ASP A 85 -3.61 11.19 12.09
N PHE A 86 -2.77 10.16 12.19
CA PHE A 86 -2.47 9.18 11.15
C PHE A 86 -3.71 8.54 10.52
N LEU A 87 -4.81 8.38 11.25
CA LEU A 87 -6.10 7.86 10.72
C LEU A 87 -6.81 8.84 9.76
N THR A 88 -6.28 10.03 9.56
CA THR A 88 -6.74 10.99 8.55
C THR A 88 -5.75 11.12 7.37
N HIS A 89 -4.57 10.50 7.48
CA HIS A 89 -3.54 10.58 6.46
C HIS A 89 -3.75 9.50 5.39
N ASP A 90 -4.35 9.91 4.28
CA ASP A 90 -4.35 9.13 3.04
C ASP A 90 -2.97 9.20 2.35
N SER A 91 -2.85 8.58 1.19
CA SER A 91 -1.60 8.60 0.42
C SER A 91 -1.15 10.00 -0.01
N ASN A 92 -2.08 10.96 -0.17
CA ASN A 92 -1.74 12.32 -0.53
C ASN A 92 -1.20 13.09 0.68
N ALA A 93 -1.86 13.00 1.83
CA ALA A 93 -1.40 13.60 3.08
C ALA A 93 -0.04 13.02 3.50
N THR A 94 0.14 11.71 3.42
CA THR A 94 1.43 11.06 3.72
C THR A 94 2.53 11.49 2.75
N SER A 95 2.22 11.64 1.46
CA SER A 95 3.16 12.19 0.47
C SER A 95 3.54 13.65 0.78
N ALA A 96 2.58 14.45 1.27
CA ALA A 96 2.86 15.83 1.68
C ALA A 96 3.81 15.90 2.88
N GLU A 97 3.66 15.02 3.88
CA GLU A 97 4.60 14.89 5.01
C GLU A 97 6.02 14.56 4.53
N TRP A 98 6.15 13.64 3.56
CA TRP A 98 7.44 13.32 2.97
C TRP A 98 8.07 14.53 2.26
N LYS A 99 7.32 15.18 1.38
CA LYS A 99 7.77 16.34 0.62
C LYS A 99 8.21 17.52 1.53
N ALA A 100 7.56 17.63 2.69
CA ALA A 100 7.91 18.63 3.71
C ALA A 100 9.14 18.22 4.57
N GLY A 101 9.68 17.00 4.41
CA GLY A 101 10.77 16.50 5.23
C GLY A 101 10.36 16.15 6.67
N ASN A 102 9.09 15.93 6.93
CA ASN A 102 8.55 15.69 8.28
C ASN A 102 8.67 14.21 8.70
N VAL A 103 8.95 13.30 7.78
CA VAL A 103 9.15 11.87 8.04
C VAL A 103 10.46 11.38 7.43
N ALA A 104 11.06 10.37 8.03
CA ALA A 104 12.34 9.79 7.62
C ALA A 104 12.20 8.41 7.01
N LEU A 105 11.13 7.69 7.34
CA LEU A 105 10.81 6.34 6.89
C LEU A 105 9.36 6.35 6.41
N MET A 106 9.12 5.85 5.21
CA MET A 106 7.76 5.83 4.66
C MET A 106 7.52 4.56 3.86
N ASN A 107 6.41 3.88 4.15
CA ASN A 107 5.84 2.90 3.25
C ASN A 107 4.86 3.61 2.30
N MET A 108 5.03 3.41 0.99
CA MET A 108 4.22 4.07 -0.02
C MET A 108 4.21 3.28 -1.32
N TRP A 109 3.16 3.39 -2.09
CA TRP A 109 3.06 2.77 -3.41
C TRP A 109 4.14 3.28 -4.35
N GLY A 110 4.80 2.36 -5.04
CA GLY A 110 5.87 2.67 -5.98
C GLY A 110 5.45 3.63 -7.11
N SER A 111 4.17 3.63 -7.49
CA SER A 111 3.61 4.59 -8.45
C SER A 111 3.67 6.06 -8.00
N ARG A 112 3.83 6.33 -6.70
CA ARG A 112 3.95 7.68 -6.15
C ARG A 112 5.36 8.26 -6.20
N ILE A 113 6.38 7.44 -6.46
CA ILE A 113 7.78 7.89 -6.35
C ILE A 113 8.13 9.02 -7.31
N GLY A 114 7.54 9.05 -8.50
CA GLY A 114 7.71 10.16 -9.44
C GLY A 114 7.28 11.50 -8.83
N ALA A 115 6.10 11.54 -8.21
CA ALA A 115 5.59 12.75 -7.54
C ALA A 115 6.38 13.11 -6.27
N LEU A 116 7.00 12.14 -5.60
CA LEU A 116 7.83 12.38 -4.41
C LEU A 116 9.22 12.92 -4.75
N ARG A 117 9.60 12.93 -6.01
CA ARG A 117 10.88 13.41 -6.54
C ARG A 117 10.71 14.44 -7.64
N GLY A 118 9.50 14.97 -7.85
CA GLY A 118 9.20 15.98 -8.86
C GLY A 118 9.80 17.34 -8.55
N ASP A 119 9.79 18.23 -9.54
CA ASP A 119 10.41 19.57 -9.47
C ASP A 119 9.79 20.47 -8.38
N GLU A 120 8.59 20.15 -7.90
CA GLU A 120 7.92 20.86 -6.81
C GLU A 120 8.41 20.46 -5.41
N VAL A 121 9.28 19.45 -5.31
CA VAL A 121 9.83 18.95 -4.03
C VAL A 121 11.18 19.63 -3.77
N ASP A 122 11.42 20.01 -2.52
CA ASP A 122 12.72 20.58 -2.13
C ASP A 122 13.88 19.67 -2.59
N ALA A 123 14.86 20.24 -3.27
CA ALA A 123 15.99 19.51 -3.82
C ALA A 123 16.79 18.74 -2.74
N ALA A 124 16.84 19.22 -1.51
CA ALA A 124 17.50 18.55 -0.41
C ALA A 124 16.72 17.31 0.01
N VAL A 125 15.39 17.34 0.03
CA VAL A 125 14.53 16.17 0.28
C VAL A 125 14.71 15.14 -0.83
N VAL A 126 14.67 15.57 -2.09
CA VAL A 126 14.88 14.68 -3.25
C VAL A 126 16.25 13.99 -3.17
N ALA A 127 17.31 14.76 -2.89
CA ALA A 127 18.67 14.23 -2.79
C ALA A 127 18.85 13.25 -1.60
N ALA A 128 18.11 13.46 -0.51
CA ALA A 128 18.11 12.58 0.66
C ALA A 128 17.20 11.35 0.51
N THR A 129 16.30 11.34 -0.49
CA THR A 129 15.35 10.25 -0.71
C THR A 129 16.02 9.05 -1.37
N ALA A 130 16.02 7.92 -0.70
CA ALA A 130 16.37 6.61 -1.25
C ALA A 130 15.11 5.72 -1.31
N THR A 131 15.01 4.89 -2.36
CA THR A 131 13.97 3.87 -2.48
C THR A 131 14.54 2.50 -2.18
N ALA A 132 13.78 1.68 -1.48
CA ALA A 132 14.11 0.30 -1.16
C ALA A 132 13.01 -0.66 -1.66
N GLY A 133 13.31 -1.95 -1.70
CA GLY A 133 12.32 -2.99 -1.93
C GLY A 133 11.35 -3.12 -0.75
N PRO A 134 10.32 -3.97 -0.89
CA PRO A 134 9.37 -4.22 0.18
C PRO A 134 10.06 -4.93 1.34
N MET A 135 9.56 -4.65 2.54
CA MET A 135 10.02 -5.28 3.78
C MET A 135 9.31 -6.61 4.02
N THR A 136 9.95 -7.50 4.77
CA THR A 136 9.31 -8.67 5.38
C THR A 136 8.90 -8.35 6.82
N VAL A 137 8.20 -9.26 7.48
CA VAL A 137 7.73 -9.11 8.86
C VAL A 137 7.63 -10.47 9.56
N GLY A 138 7.69 -10.49 10.88
CA GLY A 138 7.49 -11.69 11.69
C GLY A 138 8.53 -12.78 11.47
N GLY A 139 9.74 -12.44 11.00
CA GLY A 139 10.78 -13.40 10.65
C GLY A 139 10.51 -14.22 9.39
N GLY A 140 9.44 -13.88 8.64
CA GLY A 140 9.09 -14.51 7.38
C GLY A 140 9.93 -14.06 6.19
N SER A 141 9.78 -14.73 5.06
CA SER A 141 10.43 -14.37 3.78
C SER A 141 9.46 -13.76 2.76
N THR A 142 8.16 -13.70 3.08
CA THR A 142 7.14 -13.11 2.22
C THR A 142 7.19 -11.59 2.35
N ALA A 143 7.21 -10.89 1.23
CA ALA A 143 7.10 -9.43 1.22
C ALA A 143 5.75 -9.00 1.81
N ALA A 144 5.77 -8.09 2.79
CA ALA A 144 4.56 -7.45 3.32
C ALA A 144 4.13 -6.33 2.36
N SER A 145 3.71 -6.72 1.18
CA SER A 145 3.38 -5.86 0.05
C SER A 145 2.52 -6.62 -0.94
N THR A 146 1.80 -5.89 -1.78
CA THR A 146 1.05 -6.42 -2.91
C THR A 146 1.58 -5.83 -4.22
N LEU A 147 1.50 -6.61 -5.30
CA LEU A 147 1.71 -6.12 -6.65
C LEU A 147 0.37 -5.72 -7.27
N TRP A 148 0.38 -4.54 -7.86
CA TRP A 148 -0.74 -3.98 -8.60
C TRP A 148 -0.34 -3.69 -10.04
N TRP A 149 -1.30 -3.75 -10.92
CA TRP A 149 -1.22 -3.12 -12.22
C TRP A 149 -2.52 -2.37 -12.49
N ASP A 150 -2.42 -1.23 -13.14
CA ASP A 150 -3.56 -0.40 -13.50
C ASP A 150 -3.73 -0.40 -15.01
N GLY A 151 -4.98 -0.34 -15.46
CA GLY A 151 -5.31 -0.34 -16.87
C GLY A 151 -6.45 0.62 -17.16
N PHE A 152 -6.56 1.02 -18.43
CA PHE A 152 -7.68 1.82 -18.89
C PHE A 152 -8.87 0.93 -19.21
N THR A 153 -10.07 1.42 -18.91
CA THR A 153 -11.33 0.78 -19.29
C THR A 153 -12.18 1.76 -20.07
N VAL A 154 -12.94 1.23 -21.03
CA VAL A 154 -13.92 1.99 -21.77
C VAL A 154 -15.32 1.61 -21.27
N ALA A 155 -16.13 2.58 -20.88
CA ALA A 155 -17.46 2.34 -20.34
C ALA A 155 -18.36 1.67 -21.39
N LYS A 156 -19.09 0.61 -20.99
CA LYS A 156 -19.98 -0.14 -21.90
C LYS A 156 -21.24 0.65 -22.31
N ASN A 157 -21.63 1.64 -21.53
CA ASN A 157 -22.86 2.40 -21.70
C ASN A 157 -22.68 3.71 -22.51
N ILE A 158 -21.66 3.78 -23.37
CA ILE A 158 -21.45 4.87 -24.32
C ILE A 158 -21.72 4.37 -25.75
N SER A 159 -21.79 5.30 -26.72
CA SER A 159 -21.96 4.91 -28.13
C SER A 159 -20.72 4.19 -28.66
N ASP A 160 -20.91 3.34 -29.70
CA ASP A 160 -19.78 2.64 -30.34
C ASP A 160 -18.77 3.64 -30.92
N ALA A 161 -19.24 4.76 -31.47
CA ALA A 161 -18.37 5.81 -32.00
C ALA A 161 -17.51 6.47 -30.89
N ASP A 162 -18.10 6.76 -29.72
CA ASP A 162 -17.38 7.30 -28.58
C ASP A 162 -16.41 6.26 -28.00
N ALA A 163 -16.80 4.99 -27.96
CA ALA A 163 -15.93 3.91 -27.50
C ALA A 163 -14.70 3.74 -28.41
N GLU A 164 -14.90 3.75 -29.72
CA GLU A 164 -13.82 3.69 -30.71
C GLU A 164 -12.88 4.90 -30.59
N ALA A 165 -13.43 6.11 -30.55
CA ALA A 165 -12.67 7.34 -30.38
C ALA A 165 -11.85 7.32 -29.07
N THR A 166 -12.45 6.88 -27.96
CA THR A 166 -11.77 6.74 -26.67
C THR A 166 -10.63 5.73 -26.76
N PHE A 167 -10.88 4.55 -27.33
CA PHE A 167 -9.86 3.53 -27.51
C PHE A 167 -8.68 4.04 -28.36
N MET A 168 -8.97 4.69 -29.48
CA MET A 168 -7.94 5.28 -30.34
C MET A 168 -7.10 6.35 -29.59
N ALA A 169 -7.75 7.19 -28.80
CA ALA A 169 -7.05 8.21 -27.98
C ALA A 169 -6.13 7.55 -26.94
N LEU A 170 -6.62 6.50 -26.26
CA LEU A 170 -5.81 5.74 -25.29
C LEU A 170 -4.61 5.08 -25.97
N MET A 171 -4.81 4.39 -27.08
CA MET A 171 -3.72 3.74 -27.82
C MET A 171 -2.68 4.76 -28.30
N HIS A 172 -3.12 5.94 -28.72
CA HIS A 172 -2.21 7.03 -29.07
C HIS A 172 -1.41 7.55 -27.86
N ALA A 173 -2.07 7.65 -26.71
CA ALA A 173 -1.44 8.19 -25.49
C ALA A 173 -0.38 7.25 -24.88
N ILE A 174 -0.58 5.91 -24.98
CA ILE A 174 0.30 4.91 -24.38
C ILE A 174 1.20 4.18 -25.41
N ARG A 175 1.38 4.75 -26.59
CA ARG A 175 2.27 4.19 -27.59
C ARG A 175 3.73 4.20 -27.13
N PRO A 176 4.61 3.30 -27.61
CA PRO A 176 6.04 3.24 -27.21
C PRO A 176 6.78 4.57 -27.36
N GLU A 177 6.44 5.38 -28.36
CA GLU A 177 7.09 6.67 -28.62
C GLU A 177 6.83 7.72 -27.53
N MET A 178 5.85 7.49 -26.64
CA MET A 178 5.64 8.34 -25.48
C MET A 178 6.73 8.15 -24.42
N LEU A 179 7.46 7.04 -24.42
CA LEU A 179 8.56 6.80 -23.50
C LEU A 179 9.75 7.68 -23.87
N ASN A 180 10.07 8.64 -23.01
CA ASN A 180 11.18 9.57 -23.18
C ASN A 180 11.68 10.04 -21.80
N GLU A 181 12.69 10.90 -21.77
CA GLU A 181 13.30 11.40 -20.54
C GLU A 181 12.30 12.09 -19.57
N THR A 182 11.24 12.69 -20.10
CA THR A 182 10.21 13.38 -19.32
C THR A 182 9.13 12.43 -18.79
N THR A 183 8.67 11.49 -19.60
CA THR A 183 7.51 10.64 -19.29
C THR A 183 7.89 9.32 -18.62
N SER A 184 9.05 8.75 -18.97
CA SER A 184 9.48 7.47 -18.37
C SER A 184 9.60 7.51 -16.85
N PRO A 185 10.05 8.60 -16.19
CA PRO A 185 10.11 8.67 -14.72
C PRO A 185 8.77 8.87 -14.02
N GLN A 186 7.69 9.20 -14.75
CA GLN A 186 6.40 9.58 -14.15
C GLN A 186 5.61 8.39 -13.60
N ALA A 187 5.86 7.19 -14.13
CA ALA A 187 5.19 5.97 -13.71
C ALA A 187 6.07 4.74 -13.94
N VAL A 188 5.65 3.61 -13.41
CA VAL A 188 6.18 2.30 -13.79
C VAL A 188 5.31 1.79 -14.93
N TRP A 189 5.78 2.01 -16.15
CA TRP A 189 4.99 1.73 -17.34
C TRP A 189 5.02 0.23 -17.72
N LEU A 190 3.88 -0.31 -18.12
CA LEU A 190 3.76 -1.65 -18.73
C LEU A 190 3.64 -1.52 -20.24
N ILE A 191 4.53 -0.74 -20.83
CA ILE A 191 4.61 -0.46 -22.26
C ILE A 191 5.89 -1.12 -22.79
N ASP A 192 5.80 -1.77 -23.96
CA ASP A 192 6.96 -2.38 -24.60
C ASP A 192 8.06 -1.34 -24.85
N GLY A 193 9.28 -1.70 -24.51
CA GLY A 193 10.44 -0.79 -24.56
C GLY A 193 10.63 0.09 -23.33
N TYR A 194 9.79 -0.02 -22.28
CA TYR A 194 10.06 0.68 -21.02
C TYR A 194 11.30 0.14 -20.32
N GLU A 195 12.24 1.03 -20.05
CA GLU A 195 13.40 0.73 -19.23
C GLU A 195 13.21 1.29 -17.81
N PRO A 196 13.39 0.45 -16.77
CA PRO A 196 13.19 0.89 -15.39
C PRO A 196 14.12 2.04 -15.02
N THR A 197 13.53 3.11 -14.50
CA THR A 197 14.29 4.21 -13.91
C THR A 197 14.65 3.89 -12.46
N PRO A 198 15.63 4.59 -11.83
CA PRO A 198 15.92 4.44 -10.41
C PRO A 198 14.68 4.65 -9.51
N ALA A 199 13.70 5.44 -9.95
CA ALA A 199 12.44 5.63 -9.26
C ALA A 199 11.60 4.34 -9.18
N ALA A 200 11.67 3.48 -10.20
CA ALA A 200 10.95 2.21 -10.26
C ALA A 200 11.63 1.08 -9.45
N ALA A 201 12.81 1.28 -8.89
CA ALA A 201 13.61 0.24 -8.25
C ALA A 201 12.85 -0.56 -7.18
N GLY A 202 12.03 0.10 -6.36
CA GLY A 202 11.23 -0.56 -5.31
C GLY A 202 10.19 -1.52 -5.89
N VAL A 203 9.51 -1.15 -6.98
CA VAL A 203 8.51 -1.99 -7.65
C VAL A 203 9.15 -3.22 -8.28
N PHE A 204 10.28 -3.03 -8.96
CA PHE A 204 11.03 -4.15 -9.55
C PHE A 204 11.61 -5.08 -8.50
N ALA A 205 12.08 -4.54 -7.36
CA ALA A 205 12.48 -5.35 -6.21
C ALA A 205 11.32 -6.17 -5.66
N ALA A 206 10.13 -5.59 -5.55
CA ALA A 206 8.92 -6.29 -5.13
C ALA A 206 8.59 -7.45 -6.10
N ALA A 207 8.64 -7.21 -7.40
CA ALA A 207 8.42 -8.24 -8.41
C ALA A 207 9.47 -9.36 -8.31
N ALA A 208 10.75 -9.01 -8.16
CA ALA A 208 11.85 -9.96 -8.03
C ALA A 208 11.77 -10.83 -6.76
N MET A 209 11.17 -10.32 -5.68
CA MET A 209 10.87 -11.08 -4.46
C MET A 209 9.67 -12.04 -4.62
N GLY A 210 8.98 -12.03 -5.76
CA GLY A 210 7.78 -12.83 -5.95
C GLY A 210 6.59 -12.33 -5.12
N THR A 211 6.51 -11.02 -4.89
CA THR A 211 5.38 -10.39 -4.19
C THR A 211 4.05 -10.82 -4.80
N LYS A 212 3.11 -11.21 -3.96
CA LYS A 212 1.78 -11.66 -4.41
C LYS A 212 0.98 -10.48 -4.98
N PRO A 213 0.14 -10.71 -6.00
CA PRO A 213 -0.83 -9.70 -6.42
C PRO A 213 -1.88 -9.48 -5.32
N TYR A 214 -2.49 -8.31 -5.32
CA TYR A 214 -3.71 -8.06 -4.55
C TYR A 214 -4.76 -9.14 -4.86
N PRO A 215 -5.55 -9.63 -3.89
CA PRO A 215 -6.53 -10.70 -4.13
C PRO A 215 -7.56 -10.30 -5.20
N MET A 216 -7.41 -10.85 -6.43
CA MET A 216 -8.30 -10.56 -7.57
C MET A 216 -9.50 -11.51 -7.57
N LEU A 217 -10.30 -11.47 -6.49
CA LEU A 217 -11.51 -12.27 -6.31
C LEU A 217 -12.72 -11.33 -6.26
N PRO A 218 -13.88 -11.73 -6.80
CA PRO A 218 -15.04 -10.85 -6.91
C PRO A 218 -15.58 -10.38 -5.54
N TYR A 219 -15.22 -11.06 -4.47
CA TYR A 219 -15.62 -10.74 -3.10
C TYR A 219 -14.49 -10.07 -2.28
N ALA A 220 -13.28 -9.94 -2.82
CA ALA A 220 -12.15 -9.34 -2.07
C ALA A 220 -12.42 -7.87 -1.68
N GLY A 221 -13.12 -7.11 -2.53
CA GLY A 221 -13.50 -5.74 -2.22
C GLY A 221 -14.44 -5.62 -1.02
N LEU A 222 -15.25 -6.65 -0.73
CA LEU A 222 -16.10 -6.67 0.46
C LEU A 222 -15.25 -6.82 1.75
N MET A 223 -14.23 -7.68 1.71
CA MET A 223 -13.27 -7.85 2.80
C MET A 223 -12.49 -6.56 3.02
N HIS A 224 -12.00 -5.94 1.94
CA HIS A 224 -11.28 -4.67 2.01
C HIS A 224 -12.14 -3.57 2.66
N SER A 225 -13.40 -3.45 2.23
CA SER A 225 -14.33 -2.46 2.80
C SER A 225 -14.60 -2.71 4.29
N ALA A 226 -14.79 -3.97 4.67
CA ALA A 226 -14.98 -4.35 6.08
C ALA A 226 -13.72 -4.03 6.91
N ALA A 227 -12.53 -4.37 6.42
CA ALA A 227 -11.27 -4.08 7.11
C ALA A 227 -11.09 -2.57 7.35
N GLY A 228 -11.37 -1.74 6.34
CA GLY A 228 -11.22 -0.29 6.46
C GLY A 228 -12.14 0.38 7.51
N VAL A 229 -13.18 -0.31 7.94
CA VAL A 229 -14.10 0.15 8.99
C VAL A 229 -13.76 -0.48 10.32
N GLU A 230 -13.69 -1.80 10.39
CA GLU A 230 -13.68 -2.55 11.63
C GLU A 230 -12.34 -2.47 12.38
N ILE A 231 -11.21 -2.22 11.70
CA ILE A 231 -9.91 -2.10 12.39
C ILE A 231 -9.62 -0.70 12.94
N VAL A 232 -10.49 0.29 12.70
CA VAL A 232 -10.28 1.68 13.14
C VAL A 232 -10.27 1.80 14.66
N ASP A 233 -11.20 1.16 15.33
CA ASP A 233 -11.32 1.24 16.81
C ASP A 233 -10.15 0.54 17.51
N PHE A 234 -9.62 -0.55 16.93
CA PHE A 234 -8.35 -1.12 17.39
C PHE A 234 -7.19 -0.13 17.24
N MET A 235 -7.06 0.52 16.08
CA MET A 235 -6.01 1.51 15.84
C MET A 235 -6.11 2.72 16.78
N GLN A 236 -7.30 3.03 17.27
CA GLN A 236 -7.54 4.04 18.30
C GLN A 236 -7.34 3.53 19.73
N GLY A 237 -7.12 2.23 19.94
CA GLY A 237 -6.95 1.60 21.24
C GLY A 237 -8.25 1.40 22.02
N LYS A 238 -9.39 1.35 21.34
CA LYS A 238 -10.72 1.17 21.93
C LYS A 238 -11.13 -0.30 22.08
N GLU A 239 -10.48 -1.19 21.34
CA GLU A 239 -10.75 -2.63 21.34
C GLU A 239 -9.47 -3.44 21.14
N THR A 240 -9.55 -4.77 21.26
CA THR A 240 -8.44 -5.68 21.01
C THR A 240 -8.37 -6.08 19.54
N ALA A 241 -7.22 -6.62 19.11
CA ALA A 241 -7.04 -7.12 17.74
C ALA A 241 -8.04 -8.25 17.42
N GLU A 242 -8.31 -9.13 18.38
CA GLU A 242 -9.29 -10.21 18.25
C GLU A 242 -10.71 -9.68 18.02
N GLN A 243 -11.07 -8.61 18.72
CA GLN A 243 -12.38 -7.97 18.56
C GLN A 243 -12.52 -7.33 17.18
N ALA A 244 -11.51 -6.59 16.72
CA ALA A 244 -11.48 -6.00 15.39
C ALA A 244 -11.59 -7.06 14.29
N LEU A 245 -10.84 -8.17 14.40
CA LEU A 245 -10.90 -9.25 13.43
C LEU A 245 -12.24 -9.99 13.45
N ALA A 246 -12.86 -10.16 14.61
CA ALA A 246 -14.19 -10.74 14.71
C ALA A 246 -15.25 -9.83 14.08
N GLY A 247 -15.15 -8.50 14.27
CA GLY A 247 -15.98 -7.50 13.59
C GLY A 247 -15.84 -7.56 12.08
N LEU A 248 -14.60 -7.59 11.59
CA LEU A 248 -14.27 -7.72 10.17
C LEU A 248 -14.89 -8.99 9.56
N GLU A 249 -14.72 -10.13 10.23
CA GLU A 249 -15.30 -11.41 9.79
C GLU A 249 -16.83 -11.34 9.70
N ALA A 250 -17.48 -10.75 10.71
CA ALA A 250 -18.92 -10.61 10.76
C ALA A 250 -19.46 -9.65 9.67
N ALA A 251 -18.83 -8.49 9.50
CA ALA A 251 -19.20 -7.51 8.48
C ALA A 251 -19.02 -8.06 7.07
N TYR A 252 -17.88 -8.68 6.80
CA TYR A 252 -17.64 -9.35 5.52
C TYR A 252 -18.66 -10.44 5.25
N THR A 253 -18.91 -11.35 6.22
CA THR A 253 -19.82 -12.48 6.06
C THR A 253 -21.23 -12.00 5.72
N THR A 254 -21.69 -10.93 6.37
CA THR A 254 -22.99 -10.30 6.08
C THR A 254 -23.04 -9.80 4.63
N ALA A 255 -22.06 -8.99 4.22
CA ALA A 255 -22.00 -8.44 2.88
C ALA A 255 -21.87 -9.53 1.80
N ALA A 256 -21.08 -10.58 2.06
CA ALA A 256 -20.89 -11.70 1.12
C ALA A 256 -22.19 -12.50 0.92
N LYS A 257 -22.97 -12.74 1.99
CA LYS A 257 -24.29 -13.36 1.91
C LYS A 257 -25.29 -12.52 1.12
N GLU A 258 -25.34 -11.22 1.37
CA GLU A 258 -26.20 -10.29 0.62
C GLU A 258 -25.90 -10.27 -0.88
N LYS A 259 -24.64 -10.51 -1.25
CA LYS A 259 -24.17 -10.59 -2.65
C LYS A 259 -24.24 -12.00 -3.24
N GLY A 260 -24.61 -13.02 -2.46
CA GLY A 260 -24.73 -14.41 -2.93
C GLY A 260 -23.41 -15.13 -3.13
N TYR A 261 -22.35 -14.72 -2.42
CA TYR A 261 -21.06 -15.41 -2.42
C TYR A 261 -20.97 -16.51 -1.33
N LEU A 262 -21.81 -16.37 -0.29
CA LEU A 262 -21.96 -17.30 0.83
C LEU A 262 -23.41 -17.75 1.00
#